data_e9a39b0f3d8d6c43e14bdd01c4c36f16
#
_entry.id   e9a39b0f3d8d6c43e14bdd01c4c36f16
#
_cell.length_a   1.000
_cell.length_b   1.000
_cell.length_c   1.000
_cell.angle_alpha   90.00
_cell.angle_beta   90.00
_cell.angle_gamma   90.00
#
_symmetry.space_group_name_H-M   'P 1'
#
loop_
_entity.id
_entity.type
_entity.pdbx_description
1 polymer ?
#
loop_
_entity_poly.entity_id
_entity_poly.type
_entity_poly.pdbx_seq_one_letter_code
_entity_poly.pdbx_strand_id
1 'polypeptide(L)'
;MEKVLINNFIKAKEVRVISETGEQLGVINIFEAIELAKSKGLDLIQVTEKVEPPVCRIANYGKYLYSLQKKEKKIKVKTHVTELKEIRIGFNIAPGDIAVKAKQAEKFLKEGDKVKVSMVLKGREKAMGDLAQKKVMDFLNTTDKLIKIKIERELKREPKGFTTIVSKE
;
A
#
# COMPACT_ATOMS: atom_id res chain seq x y z
N MET A 1 13.79 8.11 6.99
CA MET A 1 13.15 9.15 7.82
C MET A 1 13.86 10.45 7.54
N GLU A 2 13.15 11.47 7.05
CA GLU A 2 13.71 12.83 6.97
C GLU A 2 14.04 13.29 8.40
N LYS A 3 15.21 13.86 8.57
CA LYS A 3 15.73 14.28 9.87
C LYS A 3 15.02 15.58 10.27
N VAL A 4 14.07 15.49 11.19
CA VAL A 4 13.35 16.66 11.71
C VAL A 4 14.34 17.53 12.50
N LEU A 5 14.56 18.76 12.04
CA LEU A 5 15.43 19.72 12.70
C LEU A 5 14.68 20.43 13.84
N ILE A 6 15.36 20.65 14.98
CA ILE A 6 14.78 21.26 16.16
C ILE A 6 15.71 22.35 16.73
N ASN A 7 15.10 23.38 17.29
CA ASN A 7 15.80 24.44 18.03
C ASN A 7 17.05 24.96 17.29
N ASN A 8 18.21 24.86 17.89
CA ASN A 8 19.50 25.34 17.38
C ASN A 8 20.00 24.59 16.13
N PHE A 9 19.39 23.46 15.76
CA PHE A 9 19.75 22.73 14.53
C PHE A 9 19.07 23.31 13.28
N ILE A 10 18.12 24.23 13.44
CA ILE A 10 17.44 24.91 12.33
C ILE A 10 18.38 25.99 11.78
N LYS A 11 18.78 25.86 10.50
CA LYS A 11 19.74 26.76 9.83
C LYS A 11 19.02 27.85 9.03
N ALA A 12 18.25 28.69 9.71
CA ALA A 12 17.57 29.83 9.08
C ALA A 12 17.72 31.08 9.95
N LYS A 13 17.75 32.27 9.35
CA LYS A 13 17.76 33.54 10.08
C LYS A 13 16.36 33.92 10.58
N GLU A 14 15.37 33.67 9.75
CA GLU A 14 13.96 33.93 10.01
C GLU A 14 13.14 32.66 9.78
N VAL A 15 12.08 32.49 10.52
CA VAL A 15 11.20 31.33 10.46
C VAL A 15 9.74 31.77 10.56
N ARG A 16 8.87 31.09 9.83
CA ARG A 16 7.42 31.27 9.99
C ARG A 16 6.94 30.35 11.10
N VAL A 17 6.46 30.94 12.18
CA VAL A 17 6.12 30.19 13.40
C VAL A 17 4.63 29.94 13.51
N ILE A 18 4.30 28.70 13.85
CA ILE A 18 2.96 28.26 14.21
C ILE A 18 2.98 27.89 15.70
N SER A 19 2.07 28.43 16.48
CA SER A 19 1.93 28.15 17.91
C SER A 19 1.50 26.70 18.16
N GLU A 20 1.51 26.25 19.41
CA GLU A 20 1.02 24.91 19.78
C GLU A 20 -0.47 24.73 19.49
N THR A 21 -1.25 25.83 19.59
CA THR A 21 -2.69 25.87 19.29
C THR A 21 -3.01 25.85 17.78
N GLY A 22 -1.99 26.04 16.91
CA GLY A 22 -2.15 26.11 15.47
C GLY A 22 -2.28 27.53 14.91
N GLU A 23 -2.18 28.55 15.74
CA GLU A 23 -2.21 29.95 15.35
C GLU A 23 -0.91 30.37 14.65
N GLN A 24 -0.99 31.15 13.58
CA GLN A 24 0.17 31.68 12.87
C GLN A 24 0.69 32.92 13.54
N LEU A 25 1.90 32.87 14.08
CA LEU A 25 2.56 34.01 14.72
C LEU A 25 3.33 34.92 13.72
N GLY A 26 3.33 34.53 12.43
CA GLY A 26 4.04 35.27 11.39
C GLY A 26 5.51 34.83 11.22
N VAL A 27 6.29 35.72 10.59
CA VAL A 27 7.73 35.55 10.37
C VAL A 27 8.47 36.28 11.45
N ILE A 28 9.29 35.58 12.23
CA ILE A 28 10.09 36.12 13.33
C ILE A 28 11.51 35.57 13.27
N ASN A 29 12.43 36.25 13.99
CA ASN A 29 13.81 35.83 14.08
C ASN A 29 13.92 34.46 14.78
N ILE A 30 14.87 33.62 14.33
CA ILE A 30 15.06 32.27 14.88
C ILE A 30 15.32 32.27 16.39
N PHE A 31 16.09 33.24 16.90
CA PHE A 31 16.38 33.33 18.34
C PHE A 31 15.13 33.63 19.16
N GLU A 32 14.31 34.58 18.71
CA GLU A 32 13.03 34.90 19.34
C GLU A 32 12.06 33.71 19.31
N ALA A 33 12.02 32.99 18.18
CA ALA A 33 11.21 31.79 18.05
C ALA A 33 11.61 30.68 19.03
N ILE A 34 12.93 30.50 19.23
CA ILE A 34 13.46 29.50 20.17
C ILE A 34 13.16 29.93 21.62
N GLU A 35 13.33 31.21 21.96
CA GLU A 35 13.01 31.73 23.30
C GLU A 35 11.51 31.57 23.61
N LEU A 36 10.66 31.89 22.64
CA LEU A 36 9.21 31.71 22.76
C LEU A 36 8.82 30.23 22.99
N ALA A 37 9.49 29.30 22.29
CA ALA A 37 9.27 27.86 22.51
C ALA A 37 9.73 27.45 23.91
N LYS A 38 10.94 27.87 24.34
CA LYS A 38 11.51 27.57 25.66
C LYS A 38 10.68 28.13 26.81
N SER A 39 10.15 29.36 26.69
CA SER A 39 9.27 29.99 27.72
C SER A 39 8.02 29.16 27.99
N LYS A 40 7.57 28.37 26.99
CA LYS A 40 6.43 27.46 27.11
C LYS A 40 6.82 26.02 27.48
N GLY A 41 8.12 25.74 27.73
CA GLY A 41 8.63 24.39 27.97
C GLY A 41 8.48 23.44 26.79
N LEU A 42 8.49 23.98 25.55
CA LEU A 42 8.32 23.28 24.30
C LEU A 42 9.53 23.45 23.39
N ASP A 43 9.53 22.74 22.26
CA ASP A 43 10.56 22.80 21.24
C ASP A 43 10.06 23.53 19.99
N LEU A 44 10.96 24.23 19.31
CA LEU A 44 10.76 24.72 17.97
C LEU A 44 11.12 23.64 16.96
N ILE A 45 10.16 23.17 16.16
CA ILE A 45 10.31 22.05 15.26
C ILE A 45 10.13 22.53 13.83
N GLN A 46 11.09 22.30 12.94
CA GLN A 46 10.96 22.61 11.52
C GLN A 46 10.04 21.57 10.84
N VAL A 47 8.95 22.07 10.22
CA VAL A 47 7.93 21.23 9.58
C VAL A 47 8.16 21.12 8.07
N THR A 48 8.73 22.18 7.43
CA THR A 48 9.01 22.19 5.98
C THR A 48 10.36 22.81 5.70
N GLU A 49 11.08 22.23 4.73
CA GLU A 49 12.37 22.74 4.25
C GLU A 49 12.26 23.47 2.89
N LYS A 50 11.11 23.29 2.20
CA LYS A 50 10.95 23.70 0.79
C LYS A 50 10.45 25.12 0.59
N VAL A 51 10.26 25.85 1.67
CA VAL A 51 9.70 27.23 1.64
C VAL A 51 10.65 28.16 2.39
N GLU A 52 10.96 29.30 1.82
CA GLU A 52 11.71 30.38 2.50
C GLU A 52 10.78 31.54 2.85
N PRO A 53 10.75 31.96 4.14
CA PRO A 53 11.37 31.31 5.31
C PRO A 53 10.70 30.00 5.70
N PRO A 54 11.47 29.01 6.27
CA PRO A 54 10.96 27.70 6.61
C PRO A 54 9.87 27.79 7.68
N VAL A 55 8.88 26.88 7.60
CA VAL A 55 7.79 26.82 8.56
C VAL A 55 8.23 25.97 9.77
N CYS A 56 8.11 26.58 10.95
CA CYS A 56 8.40 25.95 12.22
C CYS A 56 7.14 25.92 13.11
N ARG A 57 7.04 24.90 13.93
CA ARG A 57 5.94 24.73 14.88
C ARG A 57 6.48 24.59 16.30
N ILE A 58 5.85 25.30 17.23
CA ILE A 58 6.12 25.14 18.66
C ILE A 58 5.30 23.94 19.15
N ALA A 59 5.97 22.88 19.59
CA ALA A 59 5.30 21.68 20.10
C ALA A 59 6.26 20.80 20.93
N ASN A 60 5.74 19.85 21.69
CA ASN A 60 6.56 18.84 22.33
C ASN A 60 7.10 17.87 21.26
N TYR A 61 8.40 17.77 21.16
CA TYR A 61 9.10 16.96 20.13
C TYR A 61 8.70 15.49 20.15
N GLY A 62 8.59 14.87 21.34
CA GLY A 62 8.20 13.47 21.47
C GLY A 62 6.77 13.20 20.96
N LYS A 63 5.81 14.08 21.34
CA LYS A 63 4.43 13.98 20.84
C LYS A 63 4.36 14.20 19.33
N TYR A 64 5.16 15.11 18.79
CA TYR A 64 5.22 15.39 17.36
C TYR A 64 5.74 14.17 16.58
N LEU A 65 6.89 13.57 16.99
CA LEU A 65 7.43 12.36 16.39
C LEU A 65 6.44 11.20 16.42
N TYR A 66 5.80 10.97 17.57
CA TYR A 66 4.78 9.94 17.69
C TYR A 66 3.62 10.15 16.71
N SER A 67 3.18 11.40 16.54
CA SER A 67 2.10 11.75 15.60
C SER A 67 2.51 11.48 14.14
N LEU A 68 3.77 11.79 13.77
CA LEU A 68 4.33 11.48 12.45
C LEU A 68 4.37 9.99 12.19
N GLN A 69 4.91 9.20 13.12
CA GLN A 69 4.95 7.74 13.00
C GLN A 69 3.56 7.13 12.87
N LYS A 70 2.58 7.65 13.62
CA LYS A 70 1.18 7.21 13.53
C LYS A 70 0.56 7.55 12.17
N LYS A 71 0.88 8.73 11.61
CA LYS A 71 0.45 9.11 10.24
C LYS A 71 1.10 8.21 9.20
N GLU A 72 2.41 7.96 9.27
CA GLU A 72 3.13 7.06 8.35
C GLU A 72 2.57 5.63 8.40
N LYS A 73 2.31 5.11 9.61
CA LYS A 73 1.67 3.79 9.76
C LYS A 73 0.28 3.76 9.15
N LYS A 74 -0.54 4.80 9.36
CA LYS A 74 -1.88 4.89 8.74
C LYS A 74 -1.82 4.99 7.22
N ILE A 75 -0.84 5.70 6.66
CA ILE A 75 -0.64 5.79 5.20
C ILE A 75 -0.21 4.42 4.67
N LYS A 76 0.74 3.73 5.32
CA LYS A 76 1.17 2.37 4.93
C LYS A 76 0.04 1.35 4.99
N VAL A 77 -0.85 1.44 5.98
CA VAL A 77 -2.02 0.55 6.09
C VAL A 77 -3.08 0.88 5.03
N LYS A 78 -3.22 2.15 4.63
CA LYS A 78 -4.13 2.54 3.54
C LYS A 78 -3.60 2.24 2.15
N THR A 79 -2.29 2.16 1.99
CA THR A 79 -1.65 1.74 0.73
C THR A 79 -1.42 0.23 0.81
N HIS A 80 -2.50 -0.55 0.69
CA HIS A 80 -2.36 -1.98 0.41
C HIS A 80 -1.62 -2.09 -0.92
N VAL A 81 -0.34 -2.45 -0.85
CA VAL A 81 0.42 -2.74 -2.06
C VAL A 81 -0.21 -4.00 -2.66
N THR A 82 -0.95 -3.81 -3.76
CA THR A 82 -1.56 -4.91 -4.49
C THR A 82 -0.49 -5.96 -4.82
N GLU A 83 -0.59 -7.13 -4.21
CA GLU A 83 0.30 -8.26 -4.47
C GLU A 83 -0.28 -9.16 -5.56
N LEU A 84 0.59 -9.88 -6.25
CA LEU A 84 0.18 -10.91 -7.21
C LEU A 84 0.24 -12.28 -6.53
N LYS A 85 -0.91 -12.80 -6.11
CA LYS A 85 -1.04 -14.13 -5.49
C LYS A 85 -1.23 -15.19 -6.57
N GLU A 86 -0.54 -16.33 -6.46
CA GLU A 86 -0.66 -17.41 -7.44
C GLU A 86 -1.55 -18.54 -6.90
N ILE A 87 -2.54 -18.95 -7.71
CA ILE A 87 -3.35 -20.14 -7.48
C ILE A 87 -3.08 -21.15 -8.59
N ARG A 88 -2.54 -22.30 -8.21
CA ARG A 88 -2.29 -23.39 -9.14
C ARG A 88 -3.43 -24.39 -9.15
N ILE A 89 -3.89 -24.72 -10.37
CA ILE A 89 -4.95 -25.69 -10.64
C ILE A 89 -4.30 -26.91 -11.31
N GLY A 90 -4.56 -28.09 -10.77
CA GLY A 90 -4.13 -29.35 -11.39
C GLY A 90 -5.02 -29.76 -12.56
N PHE A 91 -4.46 -30.48 -13.55
CA PHE A 91 -5.26 -31.00 -14.66
C PHE A 91 -6.40 -31.92 -14.18
N ASN A 92 -6.15 -32.76 -13.16
CA ASN A 92 -7.12 -33.71 -12.60
C ASN A 92 -7.89 -33.16 -11.39
N ILE A 93 -8.02 -31.81 -11.29
CA ILE A 93 -8.74 -31.18 -10.16
C ILE A 93 -10.19 -31.66 -10.10
N ALA A 94 -10.63 -32.04 -8.91
CA ALA A 94 -12.03 -32.39 -8.66
C ALA A 94 -12.91 -31.14 -8.52
N PRO A 95 -14.23 -31.24 -8.83
CA PRO A 95 -15.14 -30.09 -8.70
C PRO A 95 -15.17 -29.50 -7.29
N GLY A 96 -15.08 -30.32 -6.25
CA GLY A 96 -14.99 -29.85 -4.86
C GLY A 96 -13.74 -29.00 -4.58
N ASP A 97 -12.59 -29.38 -5.13
CA ASP A 97 -11.35 -28.65 -4.97
C ASP A 97 -11.37 -27.31 -5.74
N ILE A 98 -12.10 -27.26 -6.87
CA ILE A 98 -12.33 -26.00 -7.61
C ILE A 98 -13.04 -25.00 -6.68
N ALA A 99 -14.08 -25.44 -5.97
CA ALA A 99 -14.82 -24.58 -5.06
C ALA A 99 -13.96 -24.06 -3.90
N VAL A 100 -13.09 -24.92 -3.33
CA VAL A 100 -12.16 -24.53 -2.27
C VAL A 100 -11.15 -23.48 -2.78
N LYS A 101 -10.57 -23.72 -3.96
CA LYS A 101 -9.61 -22.77 -4.58
C LYS A 101 -10.29 -21.47 -5.02
N ALA A 102 -11.55 -21.51 -5.45
CA ALA A 102 -12.32 -20.31 -5.76
C ALA A 102 -12.58 -19.46 -4.52
N LYS A 103 -12.87 -20.06 -3.36
CA LYS A 103 -12.95 -19.35 -2.08
C LYS A 103 -11.60 -18.74 -1.65
N GLN A 104 -10.49 -19.42 -1.94
CA GLN A 104 -9.17 -18.87 -1.70
C GLN A 104 -8.89 -17.66 -2.61
N ALA A 105 -9.29 -17.73 -3.89
CA ALA A 105 -9.20 -16.59 -4.82
C ALA A 105 -10.05 -15.41 -4.34
N GLU A 106 -11.28 -15.67 -3.93
CA GLU A 106 -12.19 -14.68 -3.38
C GLU A 106 -11.57 -13.92 -2.20
N LYS A 107 -10.90 -14.63 -1.28
CA LYS A 107 -10.19 -14.00 -0.14
C LYS A 107 -9.12 -13.03 -0.61
N PHE A 108 -8.24 -13.44 -1.51
CA PHE A 108 -7.18 -12.59 -2.04
C PHE A 108 -7.74 -11.36 -2.78
N LEU A 109 -8.76 -11.56 -3.60
CA LEU A 109 -9.43 -10.48 -4.33
C LEU A 109 -10.14 -9.49 -3.39
N LYS A 110 -10.71 -9.95 -2.26
CA LYS A 110 -11.28 -9.08 -1.22
C LYS A 110 -10.21 -8.27 -0.49
N GLU A 111 -9.02 -8.82 -0.33
CA GLU A 111 -7.86 -8.13 0.26
C GLU A 111 -7.27 -7.07 -0.70
N GLY A 112 -7.73 -7.01 -1.96
CA GLY A 112 -7.26 -6.07 -2.98
C GLY A 112 -6.08 -6.59 -3.80
N ASP A 113 -5.73 -7.87 -3.66
CA ASP A 113 -4.68 -8.52 -4.42
C ASP A 113 -5.14 -8.93 -5.82
N LYS A 114 -4.19 -9.11 -6.74
CA LYS A 114 -4.40 -9.74 -8.04
C LYS A 114 -4.14 -11.23 -7.93
N VAL A 115 -4.92 -12.02 -8.65
CA VAL A 115 -4.77 -13.47 -8.64
C VAL A 115 -4.29 -13.95 -10.01
N LYS A 116 -3.08 -14.55 -10.04
CA LYS A 116 -2.57 -15.30 -11.19
C LYS A 116 -3.05 -16.74 -11.05
N VAL A 117 -3.88 -17.17 -11.98
CA VAL A 117 -4.31 -18.55 -12.08
C VAL A 117 -3.38 -19.27 -13.04
N SER A 118 -2.80 -20.39 -12.62
CA SER A 118 -1.91 -21.21 -13.44
C SER A 118 -2.32 -22.66 -13.44
N MET A 119 -2.29 -23.30 -14.62
CA MET A 119 -2.43 -24.74 -14.80
C MET A 119 -1.22 -25.27 -15.53
N VAL A 120 -0.47 -26.14 -14.85
CA VAL A 120 0.72 -26.79 -15.45
C VAL A 120 0.32 -28.14 -16.02
N LEU A 121 0.65 -28.39 -17.29
CA LEU A 121 0.39 -29.62 -18.01
C LEU A 121 1.66 -30.46 -18.14
N LYS A 122 1.61 -31.72 -17.76
CA LYS A 122 2.75 -32.66 -17.79
C LYS A 122 2.53 -33.77 -18.79
N GLY A 123 3.57 -34.12 -19.52
CA GLY A 123 3.56 -35.30 -20.43
C GLY A 123 2.37 -35.28 -21.38
N ARG A 124 1.53 -36.31 -21.30
CA ARG A 124 0.34 -36.51 -22.17
C ARG A 124 -0.75 -35.45 -21.99
N GLU A 125 -0.79 -34.77 -20.85
CA GLU A 125 -1.77 -33.70 -20.58
C GLU A 125 -1.63 -32.52 -21.55
N LYS A 126 -0.43 -32.29 -22.08
CA LYS A 126 -0.15 -31.25 -23.08
C LYS A 126 -0.96 -31.41 -24.37
N ALA A 127 -1.30 -32.64 -24.74
CA ALA A 127 -2.13 -32.93 -25.88
C ALA A 127 -3.63 -32.60 -25.63
N MET A 128 -4.05 -32.46 -24.35
CA MET A 128 -5.43 -32.19 -23.94
C MET A 128 -5.64 -30.71 -23.61
N GLY A 129 -5.08 -29.81 -24.44
CA GLY A 129 -5.13 -28.37 -24.19
C GLY A 129 -6.54 -27.82 -24.04
N ASP A 130 -7.49 -28.25 -24.89
CA ASP A 130 -8.87 -27.77 -24.88
C ASP A 130 -9.59 -28.13 -23.56
N LEU A 131 -9.37 -29.34 -23.05
CA LEU A 131 -9.91 -29.77 -21.78
C LEU A 131 -9.30 -28.97 -20.62
N ALA A 132 -8.00 -28.71 -20.68
CA ALA A 132 -7.32 -27.87 -19.68
C ALA A 132 -7.86 -26.44 -19.67
N GLN A 133 -8.05 -25.85 -20.84
CA GLN A 133 -8.66 -24.52 -21.00
C GLN A 133 -10.06 -24.47 -20.39
N LYS A 134 -10.91 -25.46 -20.70
CA LYS A 134 -12.25 -25.58 -20.14
C LYS A 134 -12.23 -25.58 -18.61
N LYS A 135 -11.35 -26.37 -17.99
CA LYS A 135 -11.22 -26.44 -16.53
C LYS A 135 -10.79 -25.11 -15.90
N VAL A 136 -9.90 -24.37 -16.56
CA VAL A 136 -9.52 -23.01 -16.08
C VAL A 136 -10.72 -22.07 -16.18
N MET A 137 -11.47 -22.13 -17.27
CA MET A 137 -12.70 -21.32 -17.43
C MET A 137 -13.76 -21.68 -16.38
N ASP A 138 -13.95 -22.96 -16.07
CA ASP A 138 -14.88 -23.40 -15.02
C ASP A 138 -14.47 -22.85 -13.64
N PHE A 139 -13.17 -22.80 -13.35
CA PHE A 139 -12.66 -22.16 -12.14
C PHE A 139 -12.95 -20.66 -12.13
N LEU A 140 -12.69 -19.96 -13.23
CA LEU A 140 -12.95 -18.51 -13.35
C LEU A 140 -14.44 -18.21 -13.18
N ASN A 141 -15.31 -18.99 -13.83
CA ASN A 141 -16.76 -18.86 -13.71
C ASN A 141 -17.23 -19.11 -12.26
N THR A 142 -16.63 -20.10 -11.58
CA THR A 142 -16.93 -20.36 -10.17
C THR A 142 -16.50 -19.22 -9.28
N THR A 143 -15.34 -18.62 -9.56
CA THR A 143 -14.82 -17.46 -8.82
C THR A 143 -15.70 -16.21 -9.08
N ASP A 144 -16.12 -15.97 -10.32
CA ASP A 144 -16.97 -14.84 -10.69
C ASP A 144 -18.34 -14.86 -10.02
N LYS A 145 -18.89 -16.07 -9.74
CA LYS A 145 -20.11 -16.25 -8.95
C LYS A 145 -19.94 -15.83 -7.48
N LEU A 146 -18.73 -15.94 -6.92
CA LEU A 146 -18.44 -15.57 -5.54
C LEU A 146 -18.10 -14.09 -5.40
N ILE A 147 -17.31 -13.58 -6.34
CA ILE A 147 -16.89 -12.19 -6.39
C ILE A 147 -16.69 -11.79 -7.85
N LYS A 148 -17.26 -10.65 -8.26
CA LYS A 148 -17.10 -10.13 -9.62
C LYS A 148 -15.62 -9.90 -9.94
N ILE A 149 -15.17 -10.52 -11.04
CA ILE A 149 -13.78 -10.47 -11.47
C ILE A 149 -13.63 -9.78 -12.82
N LYS A 150 -12.55 -9.01 -12.94
CA LYS A 150 -12.08 -8.46 -14.19
C LYS A 150 -10.87 -9.23 -14.65
N ILE A 151 -10.88 -9.71 -15.89
CA ILE A 151 -9.73 -10.37 -16.51
C ILE A 151 -8.75 -9.27 -16.96
N GLU A 152 -7.60 -9.16 -16.28
CA GLU A 152 -6.54 -8.21 -16.68
C GLU A 152 -5.63 -8.78 -17.77
N ARG A 153 -5.39 -10.09 -17.70
CA ARG A 153 -4.65 -10.81 -18.73
C ARG A 153 -5.48 -12.01 -19.16
N GLU A 154 -5.80 -12.04 -20.44
CA GLU A 154 -6.52 -13.17 -21.04
C GLU A 154 -5.81 -14.51 -20.82
N LEU A 155 -6.58 -15.60 -20.89
CA LEU A 155 -6.05 -16.94 -20.75
C LEU A 155 -5.05 -17.23 -21.88
N LYS A 156 -3.77 -17.29 -21.52
CA LYS A 156 -2.67 -17.53 -22.47
C LYS A 156 -2.13 -18.93 -22.30
N ARG A 157 -1.95 -19.62 -23.45
CA ARG A 157 -1.21 -20.87 -23.49
C ARG A 157 0.29 -20.58 -23.43
N GLU A 158 0.96 -21.17 -22.49
CA GLU A 158 2.40 -21.11 -22.29
C GLU A 158 3.03 -22.50 -22.52
N PRO A 159 4.35 -22.62 -22.70
CA PRO A 159 5.01 -23.92 -22.94
C PRO A 159 4.76 -24.97 -21.85
N LYS A 160 4.45 -24.51 -20.63
CA LYS A 160 4.18 -25.37 -19.47
C LYS A 160 2.70 -25.53 -19.15
N GLY A 161 1.78 -24.86 -19.85
CA GLY A 161 0.34 -24.96 -19.58
C GLY A 161 -0.43 -23.67 -19.88
N PHE A 162 -1.31 -23.24 -18.99
CA PHE A 162 -2.15 -22.06 -19.16
C PHE A 162 -1.99 -21.10 -17.99
N THR A 163 -2.01 -19.81 -18.27
CA THR A 163 -1.99 -18.75 -17.24
C THR A 163 -2.98 -17.63 -17.59
N THR A 164 -3.59 -17.04 -16.55
CA THR A 164 -4.39 -15.84 -16.63
C THR A 164 -4.22 -15.02 -15.36
N ILE A 165 -4.54 -13.73 -15.42
CA ILE A 165 -4.49 -12.83 -14.27
C ILE A 165 -5.85 -12.16 -14.15
N VAL A 166 -6.40 -12.20 -12.94
CA VAL A 166 -7.68 -11.57 -12.61
C VAL A 166 -7.52 -10.63 -11.42
N SER A 167 -8.32 -9.57 -11.42
CA SER A 167 -8.49 -8.64 -10.30
C SER A 167 -9.97 -8.57 -9.92
N LYS A 168 -10.26 -7.98 -8.79
CA LYS A 168 -11.62 -7.59 -8.45
C LYS A 168 -12.06 -6.46 -9.39
N GLU A 169 -13.31 -6.52 -9.85
CA GLU A 169 -13.96 -5.43 -10.58
C GLU A 169 -14.17 -4.20 -9.69
#